data_c243966c9266ac27c4d6b4bd9291d48a
#
_entry.id   c243966c9266ac27c4d6b4bd9291d48a
#
_cell.length_a   1.000
_cell.length_b   1.000
_cell.length_c   1.000
_cell.angle_alpha   90.00
_cell.angle_beta   90.00
_cell.angle_gamma   90.00
#
_symmetry.space_group_name_H-M   'P 1'
#
loop_
_entity.id
_entity.type
_entity.pdbx_description
1 polymer ?
#
loop_
_entity_poly.entity_id
_entity_poly.type
_entity_poly.pdbx_seq_one_letter_code
_entity_poly.pdbx_strand_id
1 'polypeptide(L)'
;MKKIGTILLVLFIFTAIGFSYIQYKKSDVEDKVIEYLTTEKNISKDDIISSEPFISNLKGHKNWMVSIKLRNDDKTYYYYKNNHKIVLESYVKNGVENVQ
;
A
#
# COMPACT_ATOMS: atom_id res chain seq x y z
N MET A 1 30.97 2.90 29.08
CA MET A 1 31.00 2.20 27.78
C MET A 1 29.90 1.17 27.64
N LYS A 2 29.63 0.36 28.68
CA LYS A 2 28.55 -0.64 28.63
C LYS A 2 27.17 -0.02 28.44
N LYS A 3 26.92 1.17 29.03
CA LYS A 3 25.61 1.86 28.87
C LYS A 3 25.35 2.33 27.45
N ILE A 4 26.37 2.78 26.72
CA ILE A 4 26.24 3.26 25.37
C ILE A 4 25.89 2.10 24.44
N GLY A 5 26.54 0.95 24.62
CA GLY A 5 26.23 -0.25 23.82
C GLY A 5 24.81 -0.73 24.03
N THR A 6 24.32 -0.70 25.29
CA THR A 6 22.95 -1.09 25.62
C THR A 6 21.94 -0.13 25.00
N ILE A 7 22.19 1.18 25.05
CA ILE A 7 21.31 2.19 24.44
C ILE A 7 21.23 2.00 22.92
N LEU A 8 22.37 1.77 22.27
CA LEU A 8 22.41 1.53 20.83
C LEU A 8 21.65 0.26 20.44
N LEU A 9 21.78 -0.79 21.25
CA LEU A 9 21.06 -2.05 21.02
C LEU A 9 19.55 -1.84 21.14
N VAL A 10 19.08 -1.11 22.13
CA VAL A 10 17.67 -0.82 22.34
C VAL A 10 17.11 0.00 21.17
N LEU A 11 17.85 1.03 20.72
CA LEU A 11 17.45 1.83 19.56
C LEU A 11 17.36 0.99 18.30
N PHE A 12 18.30 0.08 18.09
CA PHE A 12 18.27 -0.82 16.95
C PHE A 12 17.04 -1.73 16.95
N ILE A 13 16.67 -2.25 18.12
CA ILE A 13 15.49 -3.11 18.29
C ILE A 13 14.21 -2.32 17.98
N PHE A 14 14.07 -1.10 18.51
CA PHE A 14 12.90 -0.26 18.23
C PHE A 14 12.78 0.09 16.74
N THR A 15 13.90 0.38 16.09
CA THR A 15 13.92 0.65 14.63
C THR A 15 13.48 -0.56 13.86
N ALA A 16 13.96 -1.76 14.22
CA ALA A 16 13.57 -3.00 13.55
C ALA A 16 12.08 -3.30 13.71
N ILE A 17 11.51 -3.09 14.89
CA ILE A 17 10.09 -3.30 15.15
C ILE A 17 9.25 -2.33 14.32
N GLY A 18 9.62 -1.04 14.29
CA GLY A 18 8.92 -0.04 13.50
C GLY A 18 8.95 -0.34 12.01
N PHE A 19 10.10 -0.74 11.49
CA PHE A 19 10.26 -1.13 10.10
C PHE A 19 9.40 -2.34 9.76
N SER A 20 9.38 -3.36 10.62
CA SER A 20 8.57 -4.56 10.43
C SER A 20 7.07 -4.24 10.42
N TYR A 21 6.62 -3.32 11.28
CA TYR A 21 5.23 -2.88 11.32
C TYR A 21 4.81 -2.22 10.01
N ILE A 22 5.65 -1.33 9.48
CA ILE A 22 5.39 -0.64 8.22
C ILE A 22 5.28 -1.63 7.08
N GLN A 23 6.20 -2.59 6.99
CA GLN A 23 6.16 -3.62 5.94
C GLN A 23 4.92 -4.51 6.07
N TYR A 24 4.52 -4.86 7.29
CA TYR A 24 3.31 -5.64 7.54
C TYR A 24 2.06 -4.89 7.04
N LYS A 25 1.95 -3.60 7.38
CA LYS A 25 0.80 -2.78 6.96
C LYS A 25 0.72 -2.64 5.46
N LYS A 26 1.84 -2.39 4.79
CA LYS A 26 1.89 -2.29 3.34
C LYS A 26 1.46 -3.59 2.67
N SER A 27 1.97 -4.71 3.16
CA SER A 27 1.66 -6.04 2.62
C SER A 27 0.19 -6.39 2.85
N ASP A 28 -0.37 -6.07 4.01
CA ASP A 28 -1.77 -6.35 4.32
C ASP A 28 -2.71 -5.58 3.38
N VAL A 29 -2.46 -4.29 3.18
CA VAL A 29 -3.30 -3.48 2.29
C VAL A 29 -3.16 -3.95 0.84
N GLU A 30 -1.95 -4.25 0.39
CA GLU A 30 -1.71 -4.76 -0.96
C GLU A 30 -2.45 -6.07 -1.19
N ASP A 31 -2.35 -7.02 -0.26
CA ASP A 31 -3.01 -8.32 -0.39
C ASP A 31 -4.53 -8.16 -0.46
N LYS A 32 -5.09 -7.26 0.34
CA LYS A 32 -6.53 -7.00 0.34
C LYS A 32 -6.99 -6.35 -0.96
N VAL A 33 -6.20 -5.43 -1.52
CA VAL A 33 -6.51 -4.81 -2.81
C VAL A 33 -6.47 -5.85 -3.93
N ILE A 34 -5.45 -6.71 -3.97
CA ILE A 34 -5.35 -7.75 -4.97
C ILE A 34 -6.52 -8.74 -4.84
N GLU A 35 -6.87 -9.13 -3.63
CA GLU A 35 -8.03 -10.00 -3.38
C GLU A 35 -9.32 -9.36 -3.90
N TYR A 36 -9.53 -8.08 -3.61
CA TYR A 36 -10.69 -7.33 -4.09
C TYR A 36 -10.77 -7.32 -5.62
N LEU A 37 -9.65 -7.03 -6.29
CA LEU A 37 -9.62 -6.96 -7.75
C LEU A 37 -9.90 -8.32 -8.38
N THR A 38 -9.39 -9.40 -7.80
CA THR A 38 -9.55 -10.74 -8.36
C THR A 38 -10.93 -11.34 -8.06
N THR A 39 -11.52 -11.03 -6.91
CA THR A 39 -12.82 -11.61 -6.51
C THR A 39 -13.99 -10.73 -6.89
N GLU A 40 -13.93 -9.43 -6.63
CA GLU A 40 -15.07 -8.51 -6.85
C GLU A 40 -15.09 -7.94 -8.26
N LYS A 41 -13.94 -7.67 -8.85
CA LYS A 41 -13.82 -7.09 -10.19
C LYS A 41 -13.53 -8.13 -11.26
N ASN A 42 -13.35 -9.39 -10.88
CA ASN A 42 -13.04 -10.50 -11.80
C ASN A 42 -11.82 -10.23 -12.70
N ILE A 43 -10.85 -9.49 -12.17
CA ILE A 43 -9.60 -9.23 -12.89
C ILE A 43 -8.66 -10.38 -12.64
N SER A 44 -8.08 -10.96 -13.70
CA SER A 44 -7.10 -12.03 -13.55
C SER A 44 -5.85 -11.49 -12.87
N LYS A 45 -5.28 -12.28 -11.97
CA LYS A 45 -4.05 -11.91 -11.29
C LYS A 45 -2.91 -11.64 -12.29
N ASP A 46 -2.91 -12.34 -13.42
CA ASP A 46 -1.93 -12.16 -14.48
C ASP A 46 -2.09 -10.81 -15.20
N ASP A 47 -3.25 -10.19 -15.11
CA ASP A 47 -3.51 -8.88 -15.70
C ASP A 47 -3.10 -7.73 -14.79
N ILE A 48 -2.72 -8.00 -13.56
CA ILE A 48 -2.18 -7.00 -12.65
C ILE A 48 -0.66 -6.97 -12.89
N ILE A 49 -0.21 -5.99 -13.69
CA ILE A 49 1.20 -5.92 -14.07
C ILE A 49 2.07 -5.20 -13.04
N SER A 50 1.45 -4.41 -12.15
CA SER A 50 2.18 -3.72 -11.09
C SER A 50 1.25 -3.48 -9.91
N SER A 51 1.74 -3.74 -8.71
CA SER A 51 1.07 -3.36 -7.46
C SER A 51 2.15 -2.88 -6.49
N GLU A 52 2.02 -1.62 -6.05
CA GLU A 52 3.01 -1.00 -5.17
C GLU A 52 2.30 -0.35 -3.98
N PRO A 53 2.44 -0.93 -2.77
CA PRO A 53 1.94 -0.28 -1.58
C PRO A 53 2.85 0.89 -1.19
N PHE A 54 2.25 1.98 -0.73
CA PHE A 54 3.01 3.16 -0.32
C PHE A 54 2.27 3.93 0.76
N ILE A 55 2.99 4.81 1.43
CA ILE A 55 2.42 5.71 2.43
C ILE A 55 2.16 7.05 1.72
N SER A 56 0.88 7.44 1.67
CA SER A 56 0.50 8.71 1.07
C SER A 56 0.59 9.82 2.11
N ASN A 57 0.50 11.08 1.65
CA ASN A 57 0.41 12.22 2.54
C ASN A 57 -1.03 12.56 2.94
N LEU A 58 -1.99 11.72 2.58
CA LEU A 58 -3.39 11.86 2.96
C LEU A 58 -3.61 11.32 4.37
N LYS A 59 -4.65 11.82 5.04
CA LYS A 59 -4.93 11.47 6.43
C LYS A 59 -5.84 10.24 6.55
N GLY A 60 -5.78 9.57 7.70
CA GLY A 60 -6.64 8.46 8.04
C GLY A 60 -6.32 7.22 7.24
N HIS A 61 -7.36 6.50 6.82
CA HIS A 61 -7.20 5.26 6.06
C HIS A 61 -6.51 5.47 4.72
N LYS A 62 -6.60 6.67 4.15
CA LYS A 62 -5.96 7.02 2.87
C LYS A 62 -4.45 7.15 2.98
N ASN A 63 -3.90 7.12 4.20
CA ASN A 63 -2.46 7.14 4.40
C ASN A 63 -1.78 5.89 3.84
N TRP A 64 -2.49 4.75 3.86
CA TRP A 64 -1.97 3.49 3.34
C TRP A 64 -2.67 3.19 2.02
N MET A 65 -1.95 3.34 0.92
CA MET A 65 -2.51 3.18 -0.43
C MET A 65 -1.73 2.16 -1.23
N VAL A 66 -2.36 1.67 -2.29
CA VAL A 66 -1.74 0.74 -3.25
C VAL A 66 -1.96 1.28 -4.65
N SER A 67 -0.87 1.38 -5.39
CA SER A 67 -0.87 1.77 -6.80
C SER A 67 -1.00 0.51 -7.66
N ILE A 68 -1.98 0.48 -8.55
CA ILE A 68 -2.28 -0.68 -9.39
C ILE A 68 -2.21 -0.29 -10.86
N LYS A 69 -1.45 -1.06 -11.64
CA LYS A 69 -1.44 -0.97 -13.10
C LYS A 69 -1.92 -2.29 -13.69
N LEU A 70 -2.81 -2.20 -14.66
CA LEU A 70 -3.41 -3.35 -15.31
C LEU A 70 -2.94 -3.48 -16.76
N ARG A 71 -2.93 -4.70 -17.27
CA ARG A 71 -2.57 -4.99 -18.67
C ARG A 71 -3.57 -4.35 -19.61
N ASN A 72 -3.08 -3.72 -20.68
CA ASN A 72 -3.88 -3.04 -21.70
C ASN A 72 -4.73 -1.90 -21.14
N ASP A 73 -4.29 -1.30 -20.03
CA ASP A 73 -4.96 -0.16 -19.41
C ASP A 73 -3.92 0.95 -19.21
N ASP A 74 -4.20 2.14 -19.70
CA ASP A 74 -3.29 3.29 -19.60
C ASP A 74 -3.42 4.06 -18.29
N LYS A 75 -4.34 3.62 -17.41
CA LYS A 75 -4.57 4.27 -16.13
C LYS A 75 -3.75 3.62 -15.03
N THR A 76 -3.39 4.42 -14.02
CA THR A 76 -2.85 3.95 -12.76
C THR A 76 -3.91 4.20 -11.70
N TYR A 77 -4.32 3.17 -11.00
CA TYR A 77 -5.38 3.25 -9.99
C TYR A 77 -4.76 3.28 -8.61
N TYR A 78 -5.36 4.08 -7.71
CA TYR A 78 -4.93 4.21 -6.33
C TYR A 78 -6.06 3.77 -5.41
N TYR A 79 -5.82 2.69 -4.69
CA TYR A 79 -6.79 2.09 -3.78
C TYR A 79 -6.34 2.24 -2.34
N TYR A 80 -7.30 2.30 -1.42
CA TYR A 80 -7.01 2.24 0.01
C TYR A 80 -8.04 1.34 0.69
N LYS A 81 -7.75 0.93 1.93
CA LYS A 81 -8.62 0.08 2.73
C LYS A 81 -9.29 0.93 3.79
N ASN A 82 -10.62 0.95 3.80
CA ASN A 82 -11.42 1.63 4.82
C ASN A 82 -12.16 0.56 5.62
N ASN A 83 -11.69 0.28 6.84
CA ASN A 83 -12.13 -0.86 7.66
C ASN A 83 -11.90 -2.17 6.90
N HIS A 84 -12.95 -2.80 6.39
CA HIS A 84 -12.83 -4.05 5.62
C HIS A 84 -13.16 -3.85 4.14
N LYS A 85 -13.31 -2.60 3.70
CA LYS A 85 -13.67 -2.29 2.32
C LYS A 85 -12.49 -1.70 1.57
N ILE A 86 -12.33 -2.12 0.32
CA ILE A 86 -11.36 -1.52 -0.60
C ILE A 86 -12.06 -0.43 -1.39
N VAL A 87 -11.48 0.76 -1.42
CA VAL A 87 -12.07 1.94 -2.05
C VAL A 87 -11.08 2.51 -3.05
N LEU A 88 -11.59 2.86 -4.24
CA LEU A 88 -10.80 3.59 -5.24
C LEU A 88 -10.77 5.06 -4.85
N GLU A 89 -9.57 5.59 -4.55
CA GLU A 89 -9.38 7.01 -4.23
C GLU A 89 -9.35 7.85 -5.50
N SER A 90 -8.52 7.42 -6.46
CA SER A 90 -8.29 8.19 -7.68
C SER A 90 -7.65 7.30 -8.73
N TYR A 91 -7.61 7.81 -9.97
CA TYR A 91 -6.80 7.20 -11.01
C TYR A 91 -6.12 8.30 -11.83
N VAL A 92 -4.99 7.96 -12.44
CA VAL A 92 -4.24 8.88 -13.30
C VAL A 92 -4.25 8.32 -14.72
N LYS A 93 -4.66 9.15 -15.66
CA LYS A 93 -4.65 8.83 -17.10
C LYS A 93 -3.97 9.97 -17.84
N ASN A 94 -2.91 9.66 -18.59
CA ASN A 94 -2.15 10.66 -19.35
C ASN A 94 -1.68 11.85 -18.50
N GLY A 95 -1.28 11.56 -17.26
CA GLY A 95 -0.80 12.58 -16.33
C GLY A 95 -1.90 13.41 -15.64
N VAL A 96 -3.17 13.11 -15.92
CA VAL A 96 -4.31 13.82 -15.31
C VAL A 96 -4.93 12.96 -14.23
N GLU A 97 -5.01 13.49 -13.00
CA GLU A 97 -5.61 12.79 -11.87
C GLU A 97 -7.12 13.00 -11.85
N ASN A 98 -7.85 11.92 -11.65
CA ASN A 98 -9.31 11.92 -11.51
C ASN A 98 -9.66 11.33 -10.14
N VAL A 99 -10.13 12.18 -9.23
CA VAL A 99 -10.48 11.79 -7.85
C VAL A 99 -11.95 11.34 -7.80
N GLN A 100 -12.15 10.21 -7.13
CA GLN A 100 -13.50 9.64 -6.95
C GLN A 100 -14.23 10.22 -5.75
#